data_2a061df18a583e4c779bdca4af675052
#
_entry.id   2a061df18a583e4c779bdca4af675052
#
_cell.length_a   1.000
_cell.length_b   1.000
_cell.length_c   1.000
_cell.angle_alpha   90.00
_cell.angle_beta   90.00
_cell.angle_gamma   90.00
#
_symmetry.space_group_name_H-M   'P 1'
#
loop_
_entity.id
_entity.type
_entity.pdbx_description
1 polymer ?
#
loop_
_entity_poly.entity_id
_entity_poly.type
_entity_poly.pdbx_seq_one_letter_code
_entity_poly.pdbx_strand_id
1 'polypeptide(L)'
;MDDFKPLFEYVEKNIENKMGLKELADFMGYSPFYISRKFMDIYGIPITGYVRIRKLQYSIKDLLDGMKVIDVAMKYSFESHEGFSRSFKSLFGSSPKDIKKYLQKYDIPEVELFANCKTKSMEEEKMSLSDDMHKMIFTILGNSFEEMAAGFCSKIELSLLPDNCLKIFDDGRGIKLDDDGVIHEEILQNLFSGKPITKVEYAQMGDLPFDDLKLVNSLCEKLTITVWRNGKIYEQDYIRGVPQHSVTSKTNDSKIPHGTQILLKPDSLIFGESELCKEKLQNWIRENYSGLMGKVRID
;
A
#
# COMPACT_ATOMS: atom_id res chain seq x y z
N MET A 1 3.69 12.79 -20.49
CA MET A 1 2.38 13.36 -20.83
C MET A 1 1.36 12.25 -20.65
N ASP A 2 0.34 12.47 -19.83
CA ASP A 2 -0.63 11.39 -19.55
C ASP A 2 -1.51 11.16 -20.79
N ASP A 3 -1.14 10.16 -21.58
CA ASP A 3 -1.83 9.79 -22.81
C ASP A 3 -3.32 9.43 -22.57
N PHE A 4 -3.71 9.14 -21.31
CA PHE A 4 -5.06 8.70 -20.95
C PHE A 4 -5.92 9.76 -20.24
N LYS A 5 -5.41 10.97 -19.98
CA LYS A 5 -6.20 12.04 -19.39
C LYS A 5 -7.53 12.33 -20.14
N PRO A 6 -7.53 12.44 -21.49
CA PRO A 6 -8.77 12.63 -22.24
C PRO A 6 -9.77 11.49 -22.04
N LEU A 7 -9.27 10.24 -21.88
CA LEU A 7 -10.11 9.08 -21.63
C LEU A 7 -10.81 9.17 -20.27
N PHE A 8 -10.08 9.57 -19.23
CA PHE A 8 -10.67 9.73 -17.90
C PHE A 8 -11.76 10.78 -17.90
N GLU A 9 -11.50 11.93 -18.51
CA GLU A 9 -12.52 12.98 -18.67
C GLU A 9 -13.74 12.50 -19.46
N TYR A 10 -13.52 11.71 -20.50
CA TYR A 10 -14.60 11.10 -21.27
C TYR A 10 -15.44 10.12 -20.44
N VAL A 11 -14.79 9.24 -19.67
CA VAL A 11 -15.47 8.28 -18.79
C VAL A 11 -16.30 8.99 -17.74
N GLU A 12 -15.76 10.00 -17.07
CA GLU A 12 -16.47 10.78 -16.04
C GLU A 12 -17.70 11.48 -16.62
N LYS A 13 -17.57 12.09 -17.79
CA LYS A 13 -18.67 12.78 -18.46
C LYS A 13 -19.78 11.84 -18.95
N ASN A 14 -19.45 10.59 -19.21
CA ASN A 14 -20.36 9.59 -19.77
C ASN A 14 -20.66 8.44 -18.79
N ILE A 15 -20.47 8.66 -17.49
CA ILE A 15 -20.43 7.60 -16.47
C ILE A 15 -21.72 6.75 -16.42
N GLU A 16 -22.86 7.30 -16.75
CA GLU A 16 -24.16 6.60 -16.79
C GLU A 16 -24.32 5.77 -18.06
N ASN A 17 -23.58 6.08 -19.13
CA ASN A 17 -23.73 5.43 -20.42
C ASN A 17 -23.07 4.06 -20.46
N LYS A 18 -23.52 3.19 -21.37
CA LYS A 18 -22.85 1.92 -21.65
C LYS A 18 -21.56 2.25 -22.42
N MET A 19 -20.41 1.91 -21.83
CA MET A 19 -19.11 2.13 -22.43
C MET A 19 -18.38 0.79 -22.62
N GLY A 20 -18.13 0.42 -23.87
CA GLY A 20 -17.40 -0.78 -24.23
C GLY A 20 -15.96 -0.49 -24.65
N LEU A 21 -15.10 -1.51 -24.64
CA LEU A 21 -13.69 -1.38 -25.05
C LEU A 21 -13.54 -0.73 -26.44
N LYS A 22 -14.41 -1.11 -27.40
CA LYS A 22 -14.35 -0.56 -28.76
C LYS A 22 -14.62 0.95 -28.77
N GLU A 23 -15.65 1.40 -28.07
CA GLU A 23 -16.00 2.82 -27.97
C GLU A 23 -14.87 3.67 -27.37
N LEU A 24 -14.26 3.16 -26.28
CA LEU A 24 -13.14 3.83 -25.63
C LEU A 24 -11.90 3.88 -26.53
N ALA A 25 -11.68 2.82 -27.31
CA ALA A 25 -10.59 2.76 -28.30
C ALA A 25 -10.83 3.74 -29.45
N ASP A 26 -12.04 3.77 -30.00
CA ASP A 26 -12.42 4.69 -31.07
C ASP A 26 -12.29 6.16 -30.61
N PHE A 27 -12.70 6.47 -29.38
CA PHE A 27 -12.54 7.80 -28.78
C PHE A 27 -11.07 8.23 -28.70
N MET A 28 -10.18 7.32 -28.30
CA MET A 28 -8.75 7.60 -28.17
C MET A 28 -7.97 7.51 -29.49
N GLY A 29 -8.61 7.08 -30.57
CA GLY A 29 -7.92 6.86 -31.87
C GLY A 29 -6.99 5.66 -31.88
N TYR A 30 -7.22 4.67 -31.01
CA TYR A 30 -6.43 3.45 -30.91
C TYR A 30 -7.20 2.20 -31.33
N SER A 31 -6.48 1.12 -31.65
CA SER A 31 -7.13 -0.18 -31.74
C SER A 31 -7.54 -0.71 -30.36
N PRO A 32 -8.64 -1.51 -30.25
CA PRO A 32 -9.04 -2.11 -28.97
C PRO A 32 -7.94 -2.95 -28.31
N PHE A 33 -7.15 -3.65 -29.09
CA PHE A 33 -6.01 -4.43 -28.59
C PHE A 33 -4.92 -3.54 -27.99
N TYR A 34 -4.55 -2.47 -28.71
CA TYR A 34 -3.49 -1.56 -28.27
C TYR A 34 -3.87 -0.82 -26.99
N ILE A 35 -5.08 -0.21 -26.94
CA ILE A 35 -5.52 0.54 -25.76
C ILE A 35 -5.67 -0.37 -24.53
N SER A 36 -6.21 -1.60 -24.71
CA SER A 36 -6.38 -2.56 -23.63
C SER A 36 -5.04 -2.95 -23.00
N ARG A 37 -4.05 -3.24 -23.85
CA ARG A 37 -2.71 -3.62 -23.40
C ARG A 37 -1.99 -2.44 -22.75
N LYS A 38 -1.95 -1.28 -23.42
CA LYS A 38 -1.29 -0.08 -22.90
C LYS A 38 -1.90 0.39 -21.58
N PHE A 39 -3.23 0.35 -21.46
CA PHE A 39 -3.91 0.71 -20.21
C PHE A 39 -3.58 -0.28 -19.10
N MET A 40 -3.60 -1.58 -19.39
CA MET A 40 -3.20 -2.61 -18.44
C MET A 40 -1.74 -2.47 -17.99
N ASP A 41 -0.82 -2.19 -18.93
CA ASP A 41 0.62 -2.03 -18.63
C ASP A 41 0.87 -0.81 -17.72
N ILE A 42 0.09 0.27 -17.86
CA ILE A 42 0.27 1.51 -17.08
C ILE A 42 -0.48 1.45 -15.75
N TYR A 43 -1.74 0.97 -15.74
CA TYR A 43 -2.63 1.08 -14.57
C TYR A 43 -2.89 -0.27 -13.86
N GLY A 44 -2.38 -1.38 -14.38
CA GLY A 44 -2.50 -2.71 -13.78
C GLY A 44 -3.91 -3.32 -13.80
N ILE A 45 -4.91 -2.64 -14.39
CA ILE A 45 -6.28 -3.10 -14.51
C ILE A 45 -6.79 -2.99 -15.95
N PRO A 46 -7.76 -3.83 -16.38
CA PRO A 46 -8.42 -3.63 -17.65
C PRO A 46 -9.17 -2.30 -17.68
N ILE A 47 -9.14 -1.59 -18.81
CA ILE A 47 -9.87 -0.32 -18.98
C ILE A 47 -11.36 -0.44 -18.70
N THR A 48 -11.98 -1.57 -19.06
CA THR A 48 -13.39 -1.87 -18.72
C THR A 48 -13.60 -2.12 -17.23
N GLY A 49 -12.57 -2.61 -16.54
CA GLY A 49 -12.53 -2.74 -15.09
C GLY A 49 -12.53 -1.36 -14.42
N TYR A 50 -11.70 -0.45 -14.90
CA TYR A 50 -11.69 0.95 -14.46
C TYR A 50 -13.08 1.59 -14.59
N VAL A 51 -13.69 1.53 -15.79
CA VAL A 51 -15.03 2.08 -16.01
C VAL A 51 -16.06 1.49 -15.03
N ARG A 52 -16.00 0.18 -14.79
CA ARG A 52 -16.90 -0.49 -13.84
C ARG A 52 -16.71 0.01 -12.41
N ILE A 53 -15.46 0.17 -11.96
CA ILE A 53 -15.14 0.71 -10.63
C ILE A 53 -15.70 2.12 -10.49
N ARG A 54 -15.48 2.99 -11.47
CA ARG A 54 -16.00 4.36 -11.45
C ARG A 54 -17.53 4.41 -11.35
N LYS A 55 -18.23 3.58 -12.12
CA LYS A 55 -19.70 3.47 -12.05
C LYS A 55 -20.17 3.05 -10.66
N LEU A 56 -19.50 2.08 -10.04
CA LEU A 56 -19.83 1.64 -8.68
C LEU A 56 -19.61 2.74 -7.65
N GLN A 57 -18.54 3.52 -7.78
CA GLN A 57 -18.27 4.66 -6.92
C GLN A 57 -19.35 5.72 -7.01
N TYR A 58 -19.73 6.12 -8.23
CA TYR A 58 -20.81 7.09 -8.44
C TYR A 58 -22.17 6.61 -7.92
N SER A 59 -22.42 5.29 -7.99
CA SER A 59 -23.67 4.68 -7.54
C SER A 59 -23.91 4.79 -6.02
N ILE A 60 -22.86 5.01 -5.23
CA ILE A 60 -22.98 5.14 -3.76
C ILE A 60 -23.89 6.31 -3.41
N LYS A 61 -23.68 7.47 -4.03
CA LYS A 61 -24.49 8.66 -3.76
C LYS A 61 -25.97 8.39 -3.98
N ASP A 62 -26.33 7.82 -5.12
CA ASP A 62 -27.74 7.51 -5.41
C ASP A 62 -28.35 6.51 -4.43
N LEU A 63 -27.56 5.53 -3.95
CA LEU A 63 -28.00 4.58 -2.92
C LEU A 63 -28.20 5.27 -1.56
N LEU A 64 -27.36 6.22 -1.21
CA LEU A 64 -27.47 7.00 0.04
C LEU A 64 -28.65 7.96 -0.02
N ASP A 65 -28.96 8.51 -1.20
CA ASP A 65 -30.13 9.35 -1.47
C ASP A 65 -31.44 8.51 -1.51
N GLY A 66 -31.36 7.18 -1.33
CA GLY A 66 -32.51 6.28 -1.20
C GLY A 66 -33.03 5.71 -2.50
N MET A 67 -32.30 5.84 -3.62
CA MET A 67 -32.67 5.21 -4.89
C MET A 67 -32.67 3.69 -4.73
N LYS A 68 -33.63 3.00 -5.38
CA LYS A 68 -33.68 1.55 -5.34
C LYS A 68 -32.49 0.94 -6.08
N VAL A 69 -31.94 -0.14 -5.53
CA VAL A 69 -30.75 -0.81 -6.09
C VAL A 69 -30.93 -1.19 -7.57
N ILE A 70 -32.13 -1.59 -7.98
CA ILE A 70 -32.42 -1.93 -9.37
C ILE A 70 -32.34 -0.69 -10.28
N ASP A 71 -32.87 0.44 -9.83
CA ASP A 71 -32.87 1.69 -10.59
C ASP A 71 -31.44 2.25 -10.72
N VAL A 72 -30.64 2.13 -9.66
CA VAL A 72 -29.22 2.48 -9.67
C VAL A 72 -28.45 1.59 -10.66
N ALA A 73 -28.66 0.27 -10.64
CA ALA A 73 -28.02 -0.63 -11.58
C ALA A 73 -28.34 -0.27 -13.04
N MET A 74 -29.60 0.08 -13.31
CA MET A 74 -30.04 0.52 -14.65
C MET A 74 -29.43 1.88 -15.03
N LYS A 75 -29.43 2.86 -14.11
CA LYS A 75 -28.86 4.19 -14.34
C LYS A 75 -27.40 4.11 -14.78
N TYR A 76 -26.60 3.25 -14.13
CA TYR A 76 -25.18 3.07 -14.46
C TYR A 76 -24.95 1.98 -15.53
N SER A 77 -26.00 1.59 -16.26
CA SER A 77 -25.90 0.64 -17.40
C SER A 77 -25.27 -0.70 -17.05
N PHE A 78 -25.58 -1.25 -15.87
CA PHE A 78 -25.26 -2.65 -15.57
C PHE A 78 -26.28 -3.57 -16.25
N GLU A 79 -25.79 -4.72 -16.75
CA GLU A 79 -26.65 -5.67 -17.48
C GLU A 79 -27.69 -6.35 -16.61
N SER A 80 -27.42 -6.45 -15.30
CA SER A 80 -28.38 -6.99 -14.33
C SER A 80 -28.16 -6.43 -12.93
N HIS A 81 -29.22 -6.39 -12.15
CA HIS A 81 -29.19 -6.04 -10.73
C HIS A 81 -28.27 -6.96 -9.91
N GLU A 82 -28.24 -8.25 -10.23
CA GLU A 82 -27.39 -9.23 -9.56
C GLU A 82 -25.91 -8.99 -9.90
N GLY A 83 -25.61 -8.66 -11.16
CA GLY A 83 -24.27 -8.33 -11.61
C GLY A 83 -23.72 -7.07 -10.92
N PHE A 84 -24.58 -6.03 -10.82
CA PHE A 84 -24.29 -4.83 -10.05
C PHE A 84 -24.02 -5.16 -8.58
N SER A 85 -24.94 -5.88 -7.91
CA SER A 85 -24.82 -6.18 -6.49
C SER A 85 -23.60 -7.03 -6.15
N ARG A 86 -23.22 -7.97 -7.02
CA ARG A 86 -21.98 -8.76 -6.86
C ARG A 86 -20.75 -7.89 -7.01
N SER A 87 -20.70 -7.06 -8.06
CA SER A 87 -19.57 -6.16 -8.29
C SER A 87 -19.43 -5.12 -7.16
N PHE A 88 -20.54 -4.59 -6.68
CA PHE A 88 -20.58 -3.66 -5.56
C PHE A 88 -20.06 -4.30 -4.28
N LYS A 89 -20.57 -5.48 -3.91
CA LYS A 89 -20.09 -6.21 -2.73
C LYS A 89 -18.61 -6.60 -2.83
N SER A 90 -18.15 -6.98 -4.03
CA SER A 90 -16.73 -7.28 -4.26
C SER A 90 -15.82 -6.08 -4.07
N LEU A 91 -16.30 -4.88 -4.45
CA LEU A 91 -15.51 -3.65 -4.36
C LEU A 91 -15.53 -3.03 -2.94
N PHE A 92 -16.71 -2.98 -2.32
CA PHE A 92 -16.92 -2.25 -1.06
C PHE A 92 -17.08 -3.15 0.18
N GLY A 93 -17.01 -4.47 0.03
CA GLY A 93 -17.18 -5.41 1.13
C GLY A 93 -18.62 -5.52 1.68
N SER A 94 -19.52 -4.62 1.28
CA SER A 94 -20.92 -4.54 1.72
C SER A 94 -21.89 -4.60 0.57
N SER A 95 -23.13 -5.06 0.84
CA SER A 95 -24.17 -5.05 -0.19
C SER A 95 -24.67 -3.61 -0.48
N PRO A 96 -25.19 -3.33 -1.69
CA PRO A 96 -25.76 -2.01 -1.99
C PRO A 96 -26.91 -1.61 -1.04
N LYS A 97 -27.65 -2.56 -0.50
CA LYS A 97 -28.72 -2.30 0.47
C LYS A 97 -28.22 -1.88 1.84
N ASP A 98 -27.04 -2.40 2.22
CA ASP A 98 -26.48 -2.21 3.55
C ASP A 98 -25.44 -1.12 3.62
N ILE A 99 -25.13 -0.47 2.50
CA ILE A 99 -24.03 0.51 2.39
C ILE A 99 -24.18 1.64 3.43
N LYS A 100 -25.37 2.18 3.64
CA LYS A 100 -25.61 3.24 4.63
C LYS A 100 -25.29 2.79 6.05
N LYS A 101 -25.72 1.56 6.43
CA LYS A 101 -25.43 0.96 7.72
C LYS A 101 -23.95 0.63 7.87
N TYR A 102 -23.31 0.20 6.78
CA TYR A 102 -21.89 -0.09 6.74
C TYR A 102 -21.05 1.16 7.01
N LEU A 103 -21.36 2.28 6.34
CA LEU A 103 -20.65 3.56 6.54
C LEU A 103 -20.83 4.09 7.97
N GLN A 104 -22.03 4.02 8.52
CA GLN A 104 -22.28 4.43 9.90
C GLN A 104 -21.54 3.56 10.93
N LYS A 105 -21.43 2.25 10.68
CA LYS A 105 -20.76 1.32 11.59
C LYS A 105 -19.24 1.58 11.69
N TYR A 106 -18.61 1.99 10.59
CA TYR A 106 -17.17 2.19 10.51
C TYR A 106 -16.76 3.66 10.56
N ASP A 107 -17.72 4.57 10.86
CA ASP A 107 -17.50 6.03 10.93
C ASP A 107 -16.79 6.61 9.69
N ILE A 108 -17.12 6.04 8.52
CA ILE A 108 -16.55 6.47 7.24
C ILE A 108 -17.35 7.69 6.75
N PRO A 109 -16.74 8.88 6.65
CA PRO A 109 -17.42 10.07 6.15
C PRO A 109 -17.86 9.89 4.71
N GLU A 110 -19.08 10.33 4.37
CA GLU A 110 -19.56 10.35 2.96
C GLU A 110 -18.57 11.06 2.03
N VAL A 111 -17.90 12.09 2.52
CA VAL A 111 -16.93 12.90 1.78
C VAL A 111 -15.72 12.06 1.31
N GLU A 112 -15.26 11.09 2.09
CA GLU A 112 -14.09 10.26 1.74
C GLU A 112 -14.39 9.28 0.61
N LEU A 113 -15.62 8.73 0.57
CA LEU A 113 -16.06 7.88 -0.53
C LEU A 113 -16.10 8.62 -1.87
N PHE A 114 -16.41 9.93 -1.84
CA PHE A 114 -16.45 10.77 -3.03
C PHE A 114 -15.12 11.47 -3.33
N ALA A 115 -14.28 11.70 -2.33
CA ALA A 115 -12.94 12.26 -2.52
C ALA A 115 -12.05 11.31 -3.35
N ASN A 116 -12.21 10.01 -3.16
CA ASN A 116 -11.59 8.99 -4.02
C ASN A 116 -12.21 8.92 -5.43
N CYS A 117 -13.32 9.64 -5.69
CA CYS A 117 -13.95 9.75 -7.01
C CYS A 117 -13.41 10.90 -7.86
N LYS A 118 -12.68 11.86 -7.29
CA LYS A 118 -11.93 12.82 -8.11
C LYS A 118 -10.70 12.10 -8.64
N THR A 119 -10.56 12.07 -9.96
CA THR A 119 -9.26 11.75 -10.58
C THR A 119 -8.24 12.67 -9.94
N LYS A 120 -7.43 12.14 -9.02
CA LYS A 120 -6.25 12.87 -8.57
C LYS A 120 -5.46 13.23 -9.82
N SER A 121 -4.98 14.47 -9.93
CA SER A 121 -4.03 14.78 -10.98
C SER A 121 -2.86 13.79 -10.83
N MET A 122 -2.15 13.46 -11.92
CA MET A 122 -0.99 12.56 -11.83
C MET A 122 0.02 13.03 -10.78
N GLU A 123 0.12 14.35 -10.57
CA GLU A 123 0.97 14.91 -9.53
C GLU A 123 0.44 14.63 -8.12
N GLU A 124 -0.88 14.70 -7.91
CA GLU A 124 -1.51 14.37 -6.63
C GLU A 124 -1.46 12.87 -6.34
N GLU A 125 -1.63 12.00 -7.36
CA GLU A 125 -1.48 10.54 -7.21
C GLU A 125 -0.03 10.18 -6.91
N LYS A 126 0.93 10.76 -7.63
CA LYS A 126 2.36 10.56 -7.37
C LYS A 126 2.76 11.05 -5.97
N MET A 127 2.23 12.19 -5.53
CA MET A 127 2.46 12.71 -4.18
C MET A 127 1.84 11.81 -3.11
N SER A 128 0.61 11.33 -3.31
CA SER A 128 -0.07 10.38 -2.41
C SER A 128 0.69 9.05 -2.30
N LEU A 129 1.11 8.44 -3.42
CA LEU A 129 1.89 7.21 -3.41
C LEU A 129 3.26 7.40 -2.73
N SER A 130 3.90 8.55 -2.94
CA SER A 130 5.13 8.89 -2.23
C SER A 130 4.90 9.03 -0.73
N ASP A 131 3.80 9.63 -0.30
CA ASP A 131 3.47 9.77 1.13
C ASP A 131 3.18 8.42 1.77
N ASP A 132 2.44 7.55 1.11
CA ASP A 132 2.14 6.21 1.60
C ASP A 132 3.40 5.33 1.68
N MET A 133 4.30 5.45 0.71
CA MET A 133 5.61 4.80 0.76
C MET A 133 6.43 5.24 1.98
N HIS A 134 6.38 6.54 2.34
CA HIS A 134 7.05 7.04 3.54
C HIS A 134 6.35 6.59 4.82
N LYS A 135 5.00 6.55 4.87
CA LYS A 135 4.25 6.01 6.01
C LYS A 135 4.61 4.55 6.30
N MET A 136 4.77 3.73 5.26
CA MET A 136 5.27 2.35 5.38
C MET A 136 6.62 2.29 6.13
N ILE A 137 7.54 3.19 5.79
CA ILE A 137 8.86 3.27 6.44
C ILE A 137 8.74 3.76 7.88
N PHE A 138 7.86 4.70 8.15
CA PHE A 138 7.61 5.21 9.50
C PHE A 138 7.11 4.11 10.44
N THR A 139 6.33 3.16 9.95
CA THR A 139 5.91 1.97 10.71
C THR A 139 7.11 1.13 11.16
N ILE A 140 8.04 0.87 10.25
CA ILE A 140 9.27 0.13 10.60
C ILE A 140 10.11 0.90 11.61
N LEU A 141 10.28 2.21 11.40
CA LEU A 141 11.05 3.08 12.28
C LEU A 141 10.43 3.19 13.67
N GLY A 142 9.10 3.14 13.78
CA GLY A 142 8.37 3.18 15.05
C GLY A 142 8.91 2.15 16.05
N ASN A 143 9.15 0.92 15.61
CA ASN A 143 9.70 -0.14 16.43
C ASN A 143 11.13 0.20 16.96
N SER A 144 12.01 0.74 16.11
CA SER A 144 13.34 1.17 16.53
C SER A 144 13.30 2.36 17.50
N PHE A 145 12.33 3.27 17.32
CA PHE A 145 12.14 4.40 18.25
C PHE A 145 11.56 3.96 19.60
N GLU A 146 10.69 2.95 19.64
CA GLU A 146 10.20 2.36 20.89
C GLU A 146 11.34 1.73 21.70
N GLU A 147 12.24 0.98 21.06
CA GLU A 147 13.44 0.44 21.68
C GLU A 147 14.35 1.57 22.21
N MET A 148 14.46 2.67 21.47
CA MET A 148 15.25 3.84 21.89
C MET A 148 14.61 4.57 23.07
N ALA A 149 13.31 4.76 23.07
CA ALA A 149 12.55 5.37 24.17
C ALA A 149 12.61 4.53 25.45
N ALA A 150 12.62 3.20 25.31
CA ALA A 150 12.79 2.25 26.40
C ALA A 150 14.25 2.17 26.93
N GLY A 151 15.21 2.87 26.30
CA GLY A 151 16.62 2.91 26.70
C GLY A 151 17.48 1.75 26.24
N PHE A 152 16.96 0.88 25.37
CA PHE A 152 17.65 -0.30 24.86
C PHE A 152 18.38 -0.05 23.52
N CYS A 153 18.07 1.04 22.84
CA CYS A 153 18.71 1.45 21.59
C CYS A 153 19.41 2.80 21.79
N SER A 154 20.66 2.89 21.37
CA SER A 154 21.47 4.12 21.50
C SER A 154 21.58 4.88 20.17
N LYS A 155 21.45 4.20 19.04
CA LYS A 155 21.53 4.79 17.70
C LYS A 155 20.62 4.10 16.69
N ILE A 156 20.13 4.90 15.75
CA ILE A 156 19.41 4.45 14.55
C ILE A 156 20.13 5.01 13.32
N GLU A 157 20.45 4.17 12.36
CA GLU A 157 21.12 4.56 11.12
C GLU A 157 20.21 4.23 9.94
N LEU A 158 19.88 5.24 9.12
CA LEU A 158 19.19 5.09 7.87
C LEU A 158 20.16 5.38 6.73
N SER A 159 20.21 4.52 5.72
CA SER A 159 21.01 4.73 4.52
C SER A 159 20.12 4.57 3.29
N LEU A 160 19.97 5.66 2.53
CA LEU A 160 19.34 5.64 1.22
C LEU A 160 20.33 5.05 0.22
N LEU A 161 19.97 3.94 -0.40
CA LEU A 161 20.83 3.20 -1.31
C LEU A 161 20.32 3.36 -2.76
N PRO A 162 21.14 3.04 -3.77
CA PRO A 162 20.68 3.01 -5.15
C PRO A 162 19.42 2.14 -5.34
N ASP A 163 18.72 2.33 -6.46
CA ASP A 163 17.51 1.59 -6.84
C ASP A 163 16.37 1.71 -5.84
N ASN A 164 16.25 2.87 -5.20
CA ASN A 164 15.19 3.18 -4.23
C ASN A 164 15.19 2.22 -3.03
N CYS A 165 16.34 1.71 -2.64
CA CYS A 165 16.51 0.84 -1.48
C CYS A 165 16.77 1.66 -0.21
N LEU A 166 16.27 1.18 0.92
CA LEU A 166 16.52 1.76 2.23
C LEU A 166 17.07 0.69 3.17
N LYS A 167 18.15 1.02 3.83
CA LYS A 167 18.68 0.25 4.96
C LYS A 167 18.39 1.01 6.25
N ILE A 168 17.75 0.33 7.19
CA ILE A 168 17.47 0.78 8.55
C ILE A 168 18.25 -0.13 9.49
N PHE A 169 19.05 0.42 10.37
CA PHE A 169 19.75 -0.31 11.42
C PHE A 169 19.53 0.35 12.76
N ASP A 170 19.24 -0.44 13.78
CA ASP A 170 19.26 -0.03 15.18
C ASP A 170 20.12 -0.99 16.01
N ASP A 171 20.74 -0.45 17.06
CA ASP A 171 21.54 -1.21 18.02
C ASP A 171 20.74 -1.64 19.26
N GLY A 172 19.40 -1.78 19.09
CA GLY A 172 18.50 -2.28 20.12
C GLY A 172 18.71 -3.75 20.47
N ARG A 173 17.82 -4.32 21.28
CA ARG A 173 17.92 -5.72 21.71
C ARG A 173 17.72 -6.74 20.59
N GLY A 174 17.40 -6.31 19.39
CA GLY A 174 16.86 -7.10 18.33
C GLY A 174 15.34 -7.28 18.50
N ILE A 175 14.65 -7.78 17.46
CA ILE A 175 13.20 -8.00 17.51
C ILE A 175 12.85 -8.87 18.72
N LYS A 176 11.96 -8.37 19.59
CA LYS A 176 11.46 -9.11 20.74
C LYS A 176 10.50 -10.19 20.24
N LEU A 177 10.85 -11.44 20.44
CA LEU A 177 10.09 -12.55 19.91
C LEU A 177 9.33 -13.33 20.98
N ASP A 178 9.85 -13.38 22.23
CA ASP A 178 9.20 -14.02 23.39
C ASP A 178 9.72 -13.50 24.72
N ASP A 179 8.98 -13.77 25.81
CA ASP A 179 9.35 -13.42 27.18
C ASP A 179 10.55 -14.21 27.72
N ASP A 180 10.88 -15.36 27.14
CA ASP A 180 12.03 -16.19 27.51
C ASP A 180 13.34 -15.75 26.87
N GLY A 181 13.29 -14.76 25.98
CA GLY A 181 14.47 -14.21 25.29
C GLY A 181 15.05 -15.09 24.18
N VAL A 182 14.37 -16.18 23.82
CA VAL A 182 14.76 -17.06 22.72
C VAL A 182 14.14 -16.58 21.42
N ILE A 183 14.93 -16.56 20.34
CA ILE A 183 14.38 -16.35 18.99
C ILE A 183 13.83 -17.67 18.48
N HIS A 184 12.51 -17.75 18.39
CA HIS A 184 11.86 -18.82 17.65
C HIS A 184 11.83 -18.42 16.16
N GLU A 185 12.55 -19.17 15.33
CA GLU A 185 12.69 -18.89 13.89
C GLU A 185 11.32 -18.76 13.20
N GLU A 186 10.34 -19.57 13.62
CA GLU A 186 8.97 -19.52 13.10
C GLU A 186 8.27 -18.18 13.43
N ILE A 187 8.54 -17.60 14.60
CA ILE A 187 7.95 -16.31 15.01
C ILE A 187 8.54 -15.20 14.15
N LEU A 188 9.88 -15.17 13.96
CA LEU A 188 10.53 -14.19 13.10
C LEU A 188 9.98 -14.27 11.67
N GLN A 189 9.86 -15.49 11.13
CA GLN A 189 9.29 -15.69 9.80
C GLN A 189 7.85 -15.21 9.73
N ASN A 190 7.01 -15.53 10.69
CA ASN A 190 5.59 -15.21 10.68
C ASN A 190 5.29 -13.74 10.96
N LEU A 191 6.16 -13.01 11.68
CA LEU A 191 5.98 -11.60 12.00
C LEU A 191 5.88 -10.72 10.74
N PHE A 192 6.61 -11.11 9.70
CA PHE A 192 6.66 -10.38 8.44
C PHE A 192 6.00 -11.11 7.27
N SER A 193 5.62 -12.39 7.42
CA SER A 193 5.01 -13.15 6.31
C SER A 193 3.66 -12.56 5.92
N GLY A 194 3.60 -12.05 4.71
CA GLY A 194 2.40 -11.51 4.08
C GLY A 194 2.04 -12.29 2.82
N LYS A 195 1.34 -11.64 1.92
CA LYS A 195 1.00 -12.12 0.58
C LYS A 195 1.29 -11.03 -0.43
N PRO A 196 1.60 -11.36 -1.68
CA PRO A 196 1.70 -10.36 -2.73
C PRO A 196 0.42 -9.53 -2.84
N ILE A 197 0.58 -8.22 -2.96
CA ILE A 197 -0.52 -7.26 -3.15
C ILE A 197 -0.36 -6.67 -4.55
N THR A 198 -1.44 -6.68 -5.32
CA THR A 198 -1.47 -6.01 -6.61
C THR A 198 -1.73 -4.51 -6.43
N LYS A 199 -1.35 -3.70 -7.42
CA LYS A 199 -1.68 -2.25 -7.43
C LYS A 199 -3.18 -2.00 -7.28
N VAL A 200 -4.02 -2.90 -7.80
CA VAL A 200 -5.49 -2.82 -7.70
C VAL A 200 -5.96 -3.07 -6.26
N GLU A 201 -5.45 -4.12 -5.62
CA GLU A 201 -5.77 -4.39 -4.21
C GLU A 201 -5.29 -3.25 -3.33
N TYR A 202 -4.07 -2.73 -3.56
CA TYR A 202 -3.55 -1.56 -2.87
C TYR A 202 -4.47 -0.34 -3.00
N ALA A 203 -4.89 0.01 -4.21
CA ALA A 203 -5.79 1.14 -4.46
C ALA A 203 -7.19 0.97 -3.84
N GLN A 204 -7.58 -0.26 -3.50
CA GLN A 204 -8.86 -0.58 -2.85
C GLN A 204 -8.78 -0.62 -1.33
N MET A 205 -7.60 -0.58 -0.75
CA MET A 205 -7.41 -0.69 0.70
C MET A 205 -7.80 0.59 1.46
N GLY A 206 -7.94 1.73 0.76
CA GLY A 206 -8.24 3.01 1.41
C GLY A 206 -7.10 3.49 2.32
N ASP A 207 -7.44 4.07 3.47
CA ASP A 207 -6.43 4.39 4.49
C ASP A 207 -5.84 3.11 5.05
N LEU A 208 -4.57 2.87 4.71
CA LEU A 208 -3.86 1.68 5.11
C LEU A 208 -3.50 1.75 6.59
N PRO A 209 -3.87 0.72 7.38
CA PRO A 209 -3.32 0.56 8.72
C PRO A 209 -1.86 0.16 8.60
N PHE A 210 -0.96 1.15 8.52
CA PHE A 210 0.49 0.91 8.48
C PHE A 210 1.07 0.48 9.84
N ASP A 211 0.26 -0.13 10.71
CA ASP A 211 0.67 -0.76 11.97
C ASP A 211 0.99 -2.25 11.84
N ASP A 212 0.76 -2.83 10.66
CA ASP A 212 1.02 -4.25 10.37
C ASP A 212 2.28 -4.42 9.51
N LEU A 213 3.33 -5.00 10.10
CA LEU A 213 4.59 -5.34 9.42
C LEU A 213 4.41 -6.32 8.26
N LYS A 214 3.37 -7.14 8.28
CA LYS A 214 3.04 -8.06 7.16
C LYS A 214 2.56 -7.28 5.95
N LEU A 215 1.73 -6.26 6.17
CA LEU A 215 1.31 -5.35 5.12
C LEU A 215 2.51 -4.61 4.55
N VAL A 216 3.35 -4.02 5.41
CA VAL A 216 4.57 -3.33 5.00
C VAL A 216 5.45 -4.21 4.12
N ASN A 217 5.69 -5.46 4.52
CA ASN A 217 6.48 -6.39 3.73
C ASN A 217 5.80 -6.75 2.39
N SER A 218 4.48 -6.88 2.37
CA SER A 218 3.71 -7.14 1.14
C SER A 218 3.80 -6.00 0.12
N LEU A 219 4.10 -4.78 0.56
CA LEU A 219 4.31 -3.59 -0.26
C LEU A 219 5.77 -3.40 -0.70
N CYS A 220 6.67 -4.29 -0.28
CA CYS A 220 8.07 -4.30 -0.70
C CYS A 220 8.29 -5.29 -1.84
N GLU A 221 9.02 -4.88 -2.89
CA GLU A 221 9.54 -5.81 -3.89
C GLU A 221 10.46 -6.83 -3.24
N LYS A 222 11.35 -6.34 -2.35
CA LYS A 222 12.26 -7.15 -1.55
C LYS A 222 12.36 -6.59 -0.14
N LEU A 223 12.48 -7.47 0.84
CA LEU A 223 12.76 -7.13 2.22
C LEU A 223 13.67 -8.20 2.82
N THR A 224 14.78 -7.78 3.43
CA THR A 224 15.69 -8.64 4.20
C THR A 224 15.74 -8.14 5.62
N ILE A 225 15.57 -9.06 6.59
CA ILE A 225 15.70 -8.78 8.00
C ILE A 225 16.92 -9.51 8.52
N THR A 226 17.78 -8.79 9.21
CA THR A 226 18.92 -9.37 9.94
C THR A 226 18.83 -8.97 11.40
N VAL A 227 18.87 -9.94 12.31
CA VAL A 227 18.80 -9.72 13.76
C VAL A 227 20.04 -10.28 14.41
N TRP A 228 20.76 -9.44 15.16
CA TRP A 228 21.88 -9.84 16.03
C TRP A 228 21.34 -10.01 17.44
N ARG A 229 21.41 -11.21 17.98
CA ARG A 229 20.94 -11.51 19.32
C ARG A 229 21.57 -12.79 19.88
N ASN A 230 21.90 -12.78 21.17
CA ASN A 230 22.38 -13.97 21.89
C ASN A 230 23.60 -14.65 21.22
N GLY A 231 24.53 -13.88 20.66
CA GLY A 231 25.71 -14.42 19.99
C GLY A 231 25.43 -15.07 18.62
N LYS A 232 24.25 -14.88 18.08
CA LYS A 232 23.85 -15.38 16.75
C LYS A 232 23.40 -14.23 15.84
N ILE A 233 23.44 -14.51 14.54
CA ILE A 233 22.85 -13.68 13.50
C ILE A 233 21.73 -14.50 12.88
N TYR A 234 20.53 -13.93 12.82
CA TYR A 234 19.38 -14.51 12.16
C TYR A 234 19.05 -13.68 10.92
N GLU A 235 18.74 -14.33 9.81
CA GLU A 235 18.45 -13.65 8.55
C GLU A 235 17.28 -14.30 7.83
N GLN A 236 16.40 -13.46 7.26
CA GLN A 236 15.24 -13.89 6.50
C GLN A 236 15.01 -12.93 5.34
N ASP A 237 14.83 -13.51 4.14
CA ASP A 237 14.51 -12.80 2.93
C ASP A 237 13.05 -12.99 2.52
N TYR A 238 12.47 -11.90 1.98
CA TYR A 238 11.11 -11.89 1.47
C TYR A 238 11.07 -11.23 0.08
N ILE A 239 10.16 -11.72 -0.75
CA ILE A 239 9.76 -11.09 -2.01
C ILE A 239 8.25 -10.88 -1.94
N ARG A 240 7.80 -9.62 -1.99
CA ARG A 240 6.39 -9.23 -1.90
C ARG A 240 5.64 -9.94 -0.77
N GLY A 241 6.23 -9.90 0.43
CA GLY A 241 5.67 -10.52 1.63
C GLY A 241 5.91 -12.03 1.77
N VAL A 242 6.36 -12.71 0.72
CA VAL A 242 6.54 -14.16 0.72
C VAL A 242 7.97 -14.52 1.16
N PRO A 243 8.14 -15.32 2.24
CA PRO A 243 9.47 -15.78 2.65
C PRO A 243 10.10 -16.66 1.57
N GLN A 244 11.39 -16.48 1.29
CA GLN A 244 12.09 -17.19 0.22
C GLN A 244 12.72 -18.51 0.70
N HIS A 245 12.99 -18.62 1.98
CA HIS A 245 13.55 -19.79 2.65
C HIS A 245 13.18 -19.74 4.13
N SER A 246 13.48 -20.78 4.89
CA SER A 246 13.39 -20.75 6.35
C SER A 246 14.42 -19.77 6.91
N VAL A 247 14.17 -19.22 8.10
CA VAL A 247 15.14 -18.35 8.78
C VAL A 247 16.49 -19.06 8.86
N THR A 248 17.53 -18.37 8.43
CA THR A 248 18.91 -18.88 8.59
C THR A 248 19.50 -18.32 9.86
N SER A 249 20.30 -19.15 10.58
CA SER A 249 21.03 -18.68 11.74
C SER A 249 22.49 -19.12 11.68
N LYS A 250 23.38 -18.22 12.13
CA LYS A 250 24.83 -18.46 12.22
C LYS A 250 25.43 -17.80 13.45
N THR A 251 26.60 -18.27 13.87
CA THR A 251 27.36 -17.62 14.96
C THR A 251 27.68 -16.17 14.60
N ASN A 252 27.59 -15.30 15.57
CA ASN A 252 27.90 -13.88 15.40
C ASN A 252 29.40 -13.61 15.58
N ASP A 253 30.12 -13.61 14.48
CA ASP A 253 31.55 -13.23 14.45
C ASP A 253 31.74 -11.73 14.13
N SER A 254 30.63 -10.96 14.03
CA SER A 254 30.67 -9.54 13.74
C SER A 254 30.95 -8.69 15.00
N LYS A 255 31.27 -7.41 14.82
CA LYS A 255 31.41 -6.45 15.92
C LYS A 255 30.07 -5.94 16.47
N ILE A 256 28.94 -6.36 15.89
CA ILE A 256 27.61 -5.95 16.31
C ILE A 256 27.10 -6.95 17.35
N PRO A 257 27.00 -6.59 18.64
CA PRO A 257 26.62 -7.52 19.68
C PRO A 257 25.11 -7.84 19.65
N HIS A 258 24.30 -6.85 19.33
CA HIS A 258 22.83 -6.93 19.22
C HIS A 258 22.31 -5.83 18.29
N GLY A 259 21.11 -5.98 17.79
CA GLY A 259 20.47 -4.99 16.91
C GLY A 259 19.55 -5.63 15.87
N THR A 260 18.87 -4.77 15.12
CA THR A 260 18.05 -5.15 13.97
C THR A 260 18.48 -4.37 12.75
N GLN A 261 18.59 -5.02 11.61
CA GLN A 261 18.71 -4.38 10.31
C GLN A 261 17.57 -4.81 9.41
N ILE A 262 16.93 -3.85 8.78
CA ILE A 262 15.97 -4.06 7.72
C ILE A 262 16.50 -3.39 6.47
N LEU A 263 16.68 -4.19 5.42
CA LEU A 263 16.97 -3.71 4.07
C LEU A 263 15.72 -3.93 3.23
N LEU A 264 15.14 -2.87 2.69
CA LEU A 264 13.91 -2.95 1.92
C LEU A 264 14.02 -2.19 0.60
N LYS A 265 13.23 -2.65 -0.36
CA LYS A 265 12.97 -1.99 -1.63
C LYS A 265 11.46 -1.90 -1.82
N PRO A 266 10.85 -0.69 -1.82
CA PRO A 266 9.44 -0.53 -2.14
C PRO A 266 9.09 -1.14 -3.50
N ASP A 267 7.89 -1.70 -3.64
CA ASP A 267 7.50 -2.34 -4.91
C ASP A 267 7.12 -1.28 -5.96
N SER A 268 7.93 -1.18 -7.02
CA SER A 268 7.68 -0.26 -8.13
C SER A 268 6.38 -0.55 -8.89
N LEU A 269 5.84 -1.77 -8.81
CA LEU A 269 4.53 -2.10 -9.38
C LEU A 269 3.39 -1.41 -8.62
N ILE A 270 3.60 -1.05 -7.34
CA ILE A 270 2.64 -0.35 -6.50
C ILE A 270 2.91 1.15 -6.51
N PHE A 271 4.13 1.56 -6.18
CA PHE A 271 4.52 2.96 -5.96
C PHE A 271 5.00 3.68 -7.24
N GLY A 272 5.11 2.96 -8.37
CA GLY A 272 5.57 3.53 -9.64
C GLY A 272 6.99 4.10 -9.55
N GLU A 273 7.16 5.32 -10.04
CA GLU A 273 8.43 6.06 -10.03
C GLU A 273 8.61 6.92 -8.75
N SER A 274 7.85 6.64 -7.69
CA SER A 274 8.03 7.36 -6.42
C SER A 274 9.38 7.03 -5.82
N GLU A 275 10.10 8.05 -5.35
CA GLU A 275 11.42 7.91 -4.74
C GLU A 275 11.37 8.22 -3.25
N LEU A 276 12.23 7.54 -2.50
CA LEU A 276 12.45 7.82 -1.09
C LEU A 276 13.13 9.18 -0.93
N CYS A 277 12.55 10.05 -0.11
CA CYS A 277 13.01 11.40 0.09
C CYS A 277 13.62 11.57 1.48
N LYS A 278 14.92 11.88 1.53
CA LYS A 278 15.65 12.12 2.78
C LYS A 278 15.01 13.23 3.62
N GLU A 279 14.57 14.30 3.00
CA GLU A 279 13.96 15.44 3.68
C GLU A 279 12.63 15.05 4.36
N LYS A 280 11.80 14.22 3.71
CA LYS A 280 10.54 13.71 4.31
C LYS A 280 10.84 12.86 5.53
N LEU A 281 11.85 11.98 5.47
CA LEU A 281 12.27 11.16 6.62
C LEU A 281 12.76 12.04 7.77
N GLN A 282 13.60 13.04 7.48
CA GLN A 282 14.12 13.97 8.48
C GLN A 282 13.01 14.80 9.14
N ASN A 283 12.07 15.31 8.36
CA ASN A 283 10.97 16.12 8.86
C ASN A 283 10.06 15.28 9.78
N TRP A 284 9.70 14.08 9.35
CA TRP A 284 8.89 13.18 10.18
C TRP A 284 9.56 12.85 11.52
N ILE A 285 10.86 12.53 11.51
CA ILE A 285 11.60 12.25 12.74
C ILE A 285 11.65 13.49 13.64
N ARG A 286 11.83 14.67 13.06
CA ARG A 286 11.85 15.94 13.83
C ARG A 286 10.50 16.22 14.48
N GLU A 287 9.41 15.98 13.78
CA GLU A 287 8.05 16.24 14.27
C GLU A 287 7.62 15.26 15.36
N ASN A 288 7.97 13.98 15.22
CA ASN A 288 7.48 12.92 16.11
C ASN A 288 8.49 12.55 17.22
N TYR A 289 9.79 12.75 17.01
CA TYR A 289 10.88 12.28 17.89
C TYR A 289 11.97 13.33 18.06
N SER A 290 11.61 14.60 18.22
CA SER A 290 12.55 15.74 18.29
C SER A 290 13.66 15.56 19.35
N GLY A 291 13.35 14.98 20.50
CA GLY A 291 14.32 14.71 21.57
C GLY A 291 15.35 13.63 21.27
N LEU A 292 15.17 12.87 20.17
CA LEU A 292 16.01 11.74 19.79
C LEU A 292 16.83 12.02 18.52
N MET A 293 16.70 13.20 17.93
CA MET A 293 17.37 13.57 16.66
C MET A 293 18.89 13.35 16.68
N GLY A 294 19.57 13.61 17.81
CA GLY A 294 21.01 13.42 17.95
C GLY A 294 21.48 11.96 17.92
N LYS A 295 20.53 11.01 18.01
CA LYS A 295 20.80 9.56 18.00
C LYS A 295 20.45 8.91 16.66
N VAL A 296 19.91 9.67 15.72
CA VAL A 296 19.51 9.21 14.39
C VAL A 296 20.42 9.78 13.33
N ARG A 297 21.02 8.91 12.52
CA ARG A 297 21.85 9.29 11.38
C ARG A 297 21.12 8.90 10.08
N ILE A 298 21.09 9.81 9.11
CA ILE A 298 20.54 9.58 7.78
C ILE A 298 21.60 9.93 6.74
N ASP A 299 22.11 8.92 6.07
CA ASP A 299 23.11 9.01 5.00
C ASP A 299 22.49 9.04 3.61
#